data_b38c022cae3d613b9f9caffb6b818bd9
#
_entry.id   b38c022cae3d613b9f9caffb6b818bd9
#
_cell.length_a   1.000
_cell.length_b   1.000
_cell.length_c   1.000
_cell.angle_alpha   90.00
_cell.angle_beta   90.00
_cell.angle_gamma   90.00
#
_symmetry.space_group_name_H-M   'P 1'
#
loop_
_entity.id
_entity.type
_entity.pdbx_description
1 polymer ?
#
loop_
_entity_poly.entity_id
_entity_poly.type
_entity_poly.pdbx_seq_one_letter_code
_entity_poly.pdbx_strand_id
1 'polypeptide(L)'
;MLSYLAPSIPEGLFELVATAIGKKTGTSVALDFETRVSGPTPETDPFVSGRADVAFVCGPSYALLRAAGSPVDIIRAAAVFDDPRNEGRPVYFSDVIVAHDHPARSLADLRGTAWTYNDRQSLSGWFRMLSRLDESGLGTPESFFSRVYASGAHVRSIELVAGGQATVSAVDSNALRFAVRRNPELGQRIRVLETWGPSPVQPVLVRSTLDSAIKESVRETLLGLGQDPAHATRMLEFGVRGFTSVDEATYLRVGSEARRGQGS
;
A
#
# COMPACT_ATOMS: atom_id res chain seq x y z
N MET A 1 8.18 -10.93 -11.89
CA MET A 1 7.69 -9.76 -11.12
C MET A 1 6.55 -10.21 -10.22
N LEU A 2 6.44 -9.69 -9.01
CA LEU A 2 5.39 -10.04 -8.05
C LEU A 2 4.76 -8.76 -7.47
N SER A 3 3.43 -8.72 -7.35
CA SER A 3 2.75 -7.61 -6.66
C SER A 3 1.96 -8.12 -5.45
N TYR A 4 2.14 -7.44 -4.32
CA TYR A 4 1.38 -7.60 -3.08
C TYR A 4 0.30 -6.51 -2.91
N LEU A 5 0.10 -5.64 -3.91
CA LEU A 5 -0.76 -4.46 -3.79
C LEU A 5 -2.12 -4.62 -4.48
N ALA A 6 -2.28 -5.67 -5.31
CA ALA A 6 -3.57 -6.03 -5.89
C ALA A 6 -4.46 -6.76 -4.84
N PRO A 7 -5.78 -6.64 -4.93
CA PRO A 7 -6.55 -5.84 -5.89
C PRO A 7 -6.77 -4.38 -5.46
N SER A 8 -6.19 -3.94 -4.34
CA SER A 8 -6.35 -2.56 -3.83
C SER A 8 -5.79 -1.52 -4.82
N ILE A 9 -4.69 -1.87 -5.48
CA ILE A 9 -4.19 -1.19 -6.68
C ILE A 9 -4.51 -2.10 -7.88
N PRO A 10 -5.06 -1.56 -8.98
CA PRO A 10 -5.52 -2.37 -10.12
C PRO A 10 -4.41 -3.22 -10.74
N GLU A 11 -4.71 -4.49 -11.03
CA GLU A 11 -3.80 -5.45 -11.66
C GLU A 11 -3.24 -4.91 -12.99
N GLY A 12 -4.07 -4.23 -13.79
CA GLY A 12 -3.67 -3.65 -15.07
C GLY A 12 -2.51 -2.66 -15.00
N LEU A 13 -2.26 -2.01 -13.84
CA LEU A 13 -1.06 -1.20 -13.64
C LEU A 13 0.20 -2.07 -13.68
N PHE A 14 0.18 -3.22 -13.00
CA PHE A 14 1.32 -4.13 -12.90
C PHE A 14 1.56 -4.86 -14.22
N GLU A 15 0.49 -5.17 -14.97
CA GLU A 15 0.56 -5.73 -16.33
C GLU A 15 1.24 -4.73 -17.30
N LEU A 16 0.85 -3.45 -17.24
CA LEU A 16 1.47 -2.38 -18.01
C LEU A 16 2.97 -2.27 -17.68
N VAL A 17 3.32 -2.26 -16.40
CA VAL A 17 4.71 -2.19 -15.92
C VAL A 17 5.50 -3.40 -16.37
N ALA A 18 4.98 -4.63 -16.20
CA ALA A 18 5.64 -5.86 -16.62
C ALA A 18 5.92 -5.88 -18.15
N THR A 19 4.93 -5.47 -18.93
CA THR A 19 5.06 -5.37 -20.39
C THR A 19 6.15 -4.37 -20.78
N ALA A 20 6.16 -3.20 -20.15
CA ALA A 20 7.15 -2.16 -20.45
C ALA A 20 8.57 -2.59 -20.06
N ILE A 21 8.75 -3.23 -18.90
CA ILE A 21 10.03 -3.79 -18.47
C ILE A 21 10.50 -4.86 -19.46
N GLY A 22 9.62 -5.79 -19.84
CA GLY A 22 9.95 -6.84 -20.81
C GLY A 22 10.43 -6.27 -22.15
N LYS A 23 9.73 -5.25 -22.65
CA LYS A 23 10.11 -4.55 -23.89
C LYS A 23 11.49 -3.87 -23.77
N LYS A 24 11.77 -3.20 -22.65
CA LYS A 24 13.02 -2.47 -22.42
C LYS A 24 14.21 -3.41 -22.23
N THR A 25 14.02 -4.53 -21.54
CA THR A 25 15.08 -5.50 -21.22
C THR A 25 15.27 -6.58 -22.28
N GLY A 26 14.34 -6.71 -23.24
CA GLY A 26 14.34 -7.80 -24.22
C GLY A 26 14.02 -9.18 -23.61
N THR A 27 13.42 -9.23 -22.42
CA THR A 27 13.13 -10.47 -21.68
C THR A 27 11.63 -10.64 -21.46
N SER A 28 11.18 -11.89 -21.34
CA SER A 28 9.82 -12.17 -20.90
C SER A 28 9.70 -11.95 -19.39
N VAL A 29 8.72 -11.15 -18.95
CA VAL A 29 8.44 -10.87 -17.54
C VAL A 29 7.20 -11.66 -17.11
N ALA A 30 7.39 -12.74 -16.36
CA ALA A 30 6.29 -13.40 -15.67
C ALA A 30 5.77 -12.49 -14.54
N LEU A 31 4.47 -12.26 -14.50
CA LEU A 31 3.78 -11.47 -13.46
C LEU A 31 2.92 -12.40 -12.61
N ASP A 32 3.06 -12.27 -11.29
CA ASP A 32 2.27 -13.00 -10.29
C ASP A 32 1.71 -12.03 -9.24
N PHE A 33 0.64 -12.41 -8.55
CA PHE A 33 -0.02 -11.63 -7.52
C PHE A 33 -0.13 -12.43 -6.22
N GLU A 34 0.21 -11.78 -5.11
CA GLU A 34 -0.16 -12.23 -3.77
C GLU A 34 -1.22 -11.26 -3.23
N THR A 35 -2.43 -11.76 -3.01
CA THR A 35 -3.59 -10.90 -2.70
C THR A 35 -4.05 -11.00 -1.25
N ARG A 36 -3.41 -11.86 -0.42
CA ARG A 36 -3.81 -12.11 0.97
C ARG A 36 -3.10 -11.22 1.98
N VAL A 37 -1.93 -10.68 1.60
CA VAL A 37 -1.09 -9.82 2.45
C VAL A 37 -0.47 -8.70 1.62
N SER A 38 -0.20 -7.56 2.25
CA SER A 38 0.38 -6.37 1.58
C SER A 38 1.89 -6.45 1.35
N GLY A 39 2.52 -7.53 1.77
CA GLY A 39 3.95 -7.75 1.55
C GLY A 39 4.47 -8.97 2.29
N PRO A 40 5.66 -9.45 1.92
CA PRO A 40 6.29 -10.61 2.54
C PRO A 40 6.81 -10.31 3.95
N THR A 41 6.98 -11.39 4.72
CA THR A 41 7.82 -11.44 5.92
C THR A 41 9.15 -12.11 5.59
N PRO A 42 10.16 -12.12 6.50
CA PRO A 42 11.40 -12.85 6.27
C PRO A 42 11.20 -14.34 5.95
N GLU A 43 10.18 -14.97 6.54
CA GLU A 43 9.85 -16.39 6.33
C GLU A 43 9.24 -16.68 4.95
N THR A 44 8.62 -15.66 4.34
CA THR A 44 7.96 -15.77 3.02
C THR A 44 8.66 -14.95 1.94
N ASP A 45 9.95 -14.65 2.14
CA ASP A 45 10.76 -13.81 1.28
C ASP A 45 10.83 -14.36 -0.17
N PRO A 46 10.27 -13.63 -1.16
CA PRO A 46 10.26 -14.08 -2.54
C PRO A 46 11.61 -13.95 -3.23
N PHE A 47 12.53 -13.15 -2.68
CA PHE A 47 13.87 -12.95 -3.24
C PHE A 47 14.82 -14.06 -2.81
N VAL A 48 14.72 -14.53 -1.57
CA VAL A 48 15.47 -15.70 -1.06
C VAL A 48 14.98 -16.97 -1.74
N SER A 49 13.67 -17.13 -1.89
CA SER A 49 13.09 -18.32 -2.56
C SER A 49 13.23 -18.32 -4.09
N GLY A 50 13.72 -17.21 -4.68
CA GLY A 50 13.82 -17.07 -6.14
C GLY A 50 12.48 -16.89 -6.86
N ARG A 51 11.39 -16.67 -6.13
CA ARG A 51 10.05 -16.45 -6.70
C ARG A 51 9.93 -15.12 -7.43
N ALA A 52 10.70 -14.11 -7.03
CA ALA A 52 10.66 -12.79 -7.65
C ALA A 52 12.03 -12.16 -7.83
N ASP A 53 12.22 -11.46 -8.95
CA ASP A 53 13.34 -10.55 -9.18
C ASP A 53 12.96 -9.10 -8.88
N VAL A 54 11.68 -8.74 -9.08
CA VAL A 54 11.10 -7.42 -8.80
C VAL A 54 9.80 -7.61 -8.06
N ALA A 55 9.56 -6.84 -6.97
CA ALA A 55 8.30 -6.89 -6.24
C ALA A 55 7.81 -5.50 -5.81
N PHE A 56 6.49 -5.32 -5.84
CA PHE A 56 5.78 -4.18 -5.24
C PHE A 56 5.23 -4.61 -3.89
N VAL A 57 5.68 -3.98 -2.81
CA VAL A 57 5.35 -4.39 -1.43
C VAL A 57 4.98 -3.19 -0.56
N CYS A 58 4.29 -3.40 0.55
CA CYS A 58 4.08 -2.33 1.52
C CYS A 58 5.38 -1.95 2.25
N GLY A 59 5.50 -0.68 2.67
CA GLY A 59 6.70 -0.14 3.30
C GLY A 59 7.22 -0.94 4.51
N PRO A 60 6.38 -1.40 5.45
CA PRO A 60 6.82 -2.22 6.57
C PRO A 60 7.52 -3.52 6.17
N SER A 61 7.04 -4.21 5.13
CA SER A 61 7.69 -5.43 4.62
C SER A 61 9.10 -5.17 4.12
N TYR A 62 9.35 -4.04 3.42
CA TYR A 62 10.70 -3.67 3.04
C TYR A 62 11.62 -3.53 4.26
N ALA A 63 11.15 -2.85 5.31
CA ALA A 63 11.94 -2.66 6.52
C ALA A 63 12.25 -3.99 7.26
N LEU A 64 11.28 -4.92 7.28
CA LEU A 64 11.47 -6.25 7.86
C LEU A 64 12.48 -7.08 7.07
N LEU A 65 12.36 -7.11 5.74
CA LEU A 65 13.30 -7.81 4.86
C LEU A 65 14.73 -7.28 5.01
N ARG A 66 14.89 -5.94 5.02
CA ARG A 66 16.21 -5.30 5.25
C ARG A 66 16.81 -5.67 6.61
N ALA A 67 16.01 -5.66 7.67
CA ALA A 67 16.47 -6.03 9.01
C ALA A 67 16.87 -7.49 9.11
N ALA A 68 16.24 -8.38 8.33
CA ALA A 68 16.57 -9.80 8.25
C ALA A 68 17.76 -10.11 7.33
N GLY A 69 18.36 -9.11 6.67
CA GLY A 69 19.48 -9.33 5.74
C GLY A 69 19.06 -9.92 4.40
N SER A 70 17.82 -9.75 4.00
CA SER A 70 17.29 -10.17 2.70
C SER A 70 18.10 -9.59 1.54
N PRO A 71 18.31 -10.34 0.44
CA PRO A 71 19.10 -9.87 -0.72
C PRO A 71 18.24 -8.92 -1.59
N VAL A 72 17.85 -7.77 -1.04
CA VAL A 72 16.99 -6.79 -1.72
C VAL A 72 17.62 -5.40 -1.76
N ASP A 73 17.43 -4.74 -2.91
CA ASP A 73 17.66 -3.32 -3.10
C ASP A 73 16.32 -2.63 -3.40
N ILE A 74 16.27 -1.33 -3.18
CA ILE A 74 15.12 -0.53 -3.61
C ILE A 74 15.36 0.04 -5.01
N ILE A 75 14.37 -0.07 -5.88
CA ILE A 75 14.32 0.71 -7.10
C ILE A 75 13.91 2.13 -6.71
N ARG A 76 14.80 3.11 -6.96
CA ARG A 76 14.56 4.52 -6.61
C ARG A 76 13.57 5.17 -7.56
N ALA A 77 12.39 4.57 -7.68
CA ALA A 77 11.23 5.08 -8.41
C ALA A 77 9.97 4.70 -7.65
N ALA A 78 9.06 5.65 -7.47
CA ALA A 78 7.79 5.45 -6.78
C ALA A 78 6.63 6.06 -7.56
N ALA A 79 5.46 5.43 -7.50
CA ALA A 79 4.26 5.88 -8.18
C ALA A 79 3.76 7.22 -7.59
N VAL A 80 3.31 8.09 -8.48
CA VAL A 80 2.57 9.33 -8.14
C VAL A 80 1.11 9.11 -8.46
N PHE A 81 0.29 8.98 -7.42
CA PHE A 81 -1.14 8.76 -7.58
C PHE A 81 -1.90 10.07 -7.84
N ASP A 82 -3.02 9.94 -8.57
CA ASP A 82 -3.93 11.04 -8.91
C ASP A 82 -4.87 11.40 -7.74
N ASP A 83 -4.29 11.79 -6.61
CA ASP A 83 -4.99 12.39 -5.47
C ASP A 83 -4.49 13.84 -5.30
N PRO A 84 -5.37 14.87 -5.36
CA PRO A 84 -4.97 16.27 -5.17
C PRO A 84 -4.24 16.52 -3.85
N ARG A 85 -4.53 15.77 -2.79
CA ARG A 85 -3.87 15.88 -1.48
C ARG A 85 -2.39 15.51 -1.53
N ASN A 86 -1.99 14.71 -2.53
CA ASN A 86 -0.59 14.30 -2.72
C ASN A 86 0.28 15.44 -3.28
N GLU A 87 -0.31 16.47 -3.89
CA GLU A 87 0.41 17.63 -4.50
C GLU A 87 1.50 17.17 -5.49
N GLY A 88 1.26 16.10 -6.24
CA GLY A 88 2.22 15.51 -7.17
C GLY A 88 3.39 14.75 -6.53
N ARG A 89 3.36 14.56 -5.21
CA ARG A 89 4.37 13.78 -4.48
C ARG A 89 4.05 12.29 -4.46
N PRO A 90 5.06 11.41 -4.33
CA PRO A 90 4.86 9.96 -4.21
C PRO A 90 4.48 9.59 -2.76
N VAL A 91 3.33 10.07 -2.31
CA VAL A 91 2.80 9.87 -0.96
C VAL A 91 1.35 9.41 -1.02
N TYR A 92 0.85 8.91 0.10
CA TYR A 92 -0.54 8.56 0.32
C TYR A 92 -0.91 8.77 1.79
N PHE A 93 -2.20 8.65 2.10
CA PHE A 93 -2.72 8.80 3.45
C PHE A 93 -3.41 7.51 3.91
N SER A 94 -3.50 7.36 5.22
CA SER A 94 -4.37 6.39 5.86
C SER A 94 -5.68 7.10 6.20
N ASP A 95 -6.73 6.82 5.44
CA ASP A 95 -8.06 7.38 5.67
C ASP A 95 -8.86 6.44 6.60
N VAL A 96 -9.25 6.93 7.76
CA VAL A 96 -10.14 6.23 8.69
C VAL A 96 -11.56 6.41 8.23
N ILE A 97 -12.21 5.35 7.80
CA ILE A 97 -13.57 5.39 7.28
C ILE A 97 -14.57 4.76 8.26
N VAL A 98 -15.75 5.36 8.30
CA VAL A 98 -16.95 4.89 9.02
C VAL A 98 -18.16 5.00 8.09
N ALA A 99 -19.29 4.39 8.48
CA ALA A 99 -20.55 4.62 7.77
C ALA A 99 -20.89 6.12 7.71
N HIS A 100 -21.56 6.56 6.64
CA HIS A 100 -21.83 7.99 6.42
C HIS A 100 -22.59 8.65 7.57
N ASP A 101 -23.56 7.95 8.13
CA ASP A 101 -24.42 8.39 9.23
C ASP A 101 -23.89 8.06 10.63
N HIS A 102 -22.70 7.44 10.74
CA HIS A 102 -22.11 7.07 12.03
C HIS A 102 -21.81 8.33 12.87
N PRO A 103 -22.20 8.39 14.18
CA PRO A 103 -22.11 9.60 14.98
C PRO A 103 -20.70 9.99 15.44
N ALA A 104 -19.70 9.09 15.34
CA ALA A 104 -18.32 9.35 15.79
C ALA A 104 -17.74 10.59 15.10
N ARG A 105 -16.97 11.39 15.86
CA ARG A 105 -16.25 12.59 15.40
C ARG A 105 -14.74 12.46 15.52
N SER A 106 -14.27 11.45 16.27
CA SER A 106 -12.85 11.17 16.52
C SER A 106 -12.61 9.69 16.66
N LEU A 107 -11.33 9.27 16.65
CA LEU A 107 -10.93 7.89 16.96
C LEU A 107 -11.44 7.45 18.34
N ALA A 108 -11.40 8.35 19.33
CA ALA A 108 -11.83 8.03 20.72
C ALA A 108 -13.30 7.59 20.80
N ASP A 109 -14.16 8.13 19.93
CA ASP A 109 -15.59 7.80 19.89
C ASP A 109 -15.88 6.37 19.37
N LEU A 110 -14.85 5.70 18.85
CA LEU A 110 -14.95 4.34 18.29
C LEU A 110 -14.69 3.24 19.33
N ARG A 111 -14.48 3.60 20.62
CA ARG A 111 -14.25 2.61 21.68
C ARG A 111 -15.42 1.61 21.78
N GLY A 112 -15.08 0.32 21.86
CA GLY A 112 -16.05 -0.77 21.95
C GLY A 112 -16.73 -1.12 20.63
N THR A 113 -16.33 -0.51 19.50
CA THR A 113 -16.85 -0.83 18.17
C THR A 113 -16.05 -1.94 17.47
N ALA A 114 -16.46 -2.35 16.26
CA ALA A 114 -15.76 -3.35 15.45
C ALA A 114 -14.80 -2.70 14.46
N TRP A 115 -13.52 -3.03 14.56
CA TRP A 115 -12.48 -2.61 13.60
C TRP A 115 -12.11 -3.76 12.65
N THR A 116 -12.09 -3.47 11.36
CA THR A 116 -11.51 -4.35 10.33
C THR A 116 -10.29 -3.70 9.70
N TYR A 117 -9.30 -4.50 9.31
CA TYR A 117 -8.10 -4.09 8.60
C TYR A 117 -7.80 -5.06 7.46
N ASN A 118 -7.03 -4.63 6.46
CA ASN A 118 -6.69 -5.52 5.34
C ASN A 118 -5.79 -6.69 5.78
N ASP A 119 -4.60 -6.43 6.31
CA ASP A 119 -3.66 -7.42 6.84
C ASP A 119 -2.64 -6.78 7.80
N ARG A 120 -1.86 -7.61 8.50
CA ARG A 120 -0.89 -7.16 9.53
C ARG A 120 0.41 -6.58 8.98
N GLN A 121 0.70 -6.70 7.66
CA GLN A 121 1.84 -6.07 7.00
C GLN A 121 1.49 -4.67 6.45
N SER A 122 0.23 -4.27 6.53
CA SER A 122 -0.23 -3.00 6.00
C SER A 122 0.17 -1.80 6.86
N LEU A 123 0.83 -0.81 6.26
CA LEU A 123 1.14 0.44 6.94
C LEU A 123 -0.13 1.20 7.29
N SER A 124 -1.00 1.46 6.31
CA SER A 124 -2.22 2.26 6.49
C SER A 124 -3.31 1.53 7.27
N GLY A 125 -3.49 0.23 7.03
CA GLY A 125 -4.59 -0.52 7.62
C GLY A 125 -4.31 -1.03 9.02
N TRP A 126 -3.04 -1.31 9.36
CA TRP A 126 -2.65 -1.90 10.63
C TRP A 126 -1.74 -0.98 11.45
N PHE A 127 -0.51 -0.71 11.00
CA PHE A 127 0.49 -0.01 11.81
C PHE A 127 0.08 1.42 12.19
N ARG A 128 -0.59 2.16 11.31
CA ARG A 128 -1.09 3.50 11.62
C ARG A 128 -2.13 3.50 12.72
N MET A 129 -3.04 2.52 12.73
CA MET A 129 -4.01 2.38 13.82
C MET A 129 -3.32 2.10 15.16
N LEU A 130 -2.34 1.18 15.17
CA LEU A 130 -1.55 0.90 16.39
C LEU A 130 -0.87 2.17 16.90
N SER A 131 -0.14 2.88 16.03
CA SER A 131 0.54 4.13 16.41
C SER A 131 -0.42 5.18 16.95
N ARG A 132 -1.60 5.33 16.33
CA ARG A 132 -2.58 6.34 16.75
C ARG A 132 -3.25 5.99 18.10
N LEU A 133 -3.52 4.71 18.34
CA LEU A 133 -4.03 4.26 19.65
C LEU A 133 -3.00 4.53 20.76
N ASP A 134 -1.72 4.22 20.53
CA ASP A 134 -0.62 4.45 21.45
C ASP A 134 -0.40 5.95 21.70
N GLU A 135 -0.21 6.76 20.67
CA GLU A 135 -0.03 8.21 20.73
C GLU A 135 -1.17 8.94 21.46
N SER A 136 -2.40 8.40 21.39
CA SER A 136 -3.59 8.97 22.00
C SER A 136 -3.88 8.38 23.40
N GLY A 137 -3.05 7.44 23.89
CA GLY A 137 -3.25 6.79 25.19
C GLY A 137 -4.54 5.96 25.26
N LEU A 138 -5.00 5.43 24.12
CA LEU A 138 -6.28 4.71 24.02
C LEU A 138 -6.14 3.21 24.31
N GLY A 139 -4.92 2.70 24.47
CA GLY A 139 -4.59 1.30 24.76
C GLY A 139 -4.36 0.46 23.51
N THR A 140 -4.40 -0.87 23.66
CA THR A 140 -4.20 -1.81 22.55
C THR A 140 -5.49 -1.97 21.74
N PRO A 141 -5.41 -2.46 20.47
CA PRO A 141 -6.61 -2.76 19.70
C PRO A 141 -7.62 -3.63 20.41
N GLU A 142 -7.14 -4.66 21.12
CA GLU A 142 -7.98 -5.63 21.83
C GLU A 142 -8.66 -5.02 23.07
N SER A 143 -8.07 -3.99 23.68
CA SER A 143 -8.66 -3.26 24.81
C SER A 143 -9.56 -2.11 24.36
N PHE A 144 -9.36 -1.61 23.12
CA PHE A 144 -10.09 -0.47 22.60
C PHE A 144 -11.32 -0.89 21.81
N PHE A 145 -11.18 -1.87 20.89
CA PHE A 145 -12.25 -2.37 20.05
C PHE A 145 -12.90 -3.63 20.65
N SER A 146 -14.20 -3.81 20.43
CA SER A 146 -14.91 -5.04 20.82
C SER A 146 -14.60 -6.23 19.92
N ARG A 147 -14.21 -5.94 18.68
CA ARG A 147 -13.84 -6.95 17.67
C ARG A 147 -12.80 -6.39 16.73
N VAL A 148 -11.74 -7.18 16.49
CA VAL A 148 -10.64 -6.85 15.57
C VAL A 148 -10.41 -8.01 14.62
N TYR A 149 -10.48 -7.78 13.30
CA TYR A 149 -10.34 -8.88 12.33
C TYR A 149 -9.83 -8.40 10.97
N ALA A 150 -9.10 -9.29 10.27
CA ALA A 150 -8.60 -9.04 8.94
C ALA A 150 -9.70 -9.24 7.88
N SER A 151 -9.76 -8.34 6.90
CA SER A 151 -10.63 -8.43 5.73
C SER A 151 -9.93 -9.04 4.51
N GLY A 152 -8.60 -9.04 4.49
CA GLY A 152 -7.74 -9.51 3.40
C GLY A 152 -7.35 -8.43 2.38
N ALA A 153 -8.15 -7.38 2.18
CA ALA A 153 -7.84 -6.29 1.23
C ALA A 153 -8.52 -4.98 1.62
N HIS A 154 -7.93 -3.82 1.25
CA HIS A 154 -8.55 -2.51 1.49
C HIS A 154 -9.93 -2.38 0.86
N VAL A 155 -10.11 -2.85 -0.38
CA VAL A 155 -11.42 -2.84 -1.04
C VAL A 155 -12.46 -3.59 -0.22
N ARG A 156 -12.08 -4.76 0.32
CA ARG A 156 -12.98 -5.54 1.18
C ARG A 156 -13.28 -4.84 2.50
N SER A 157 -12.30 -4.17 3.11
CA SER A 157 -12.52 -3.35 4.31
C SER A 157 -13.55 -2.23 4.04
N ILE A 158 -13.43 -1.55 2.90
CA ILE A 158 -14.36 -0.48 2.48
C ILE A 158 -15.79 -1.04 2.35
N GLU A 159 -15.95 -2.17 1.68
CA GLU A 159 -17.25 -2.85 1.51
C GLU A 159 -17.87 -3.25 2.87
N LEU A 160 -17.07 -3.80 3.79
CA LEU A 160 -17.54 -4.21 5.11
C LEU A 160 -18.02 -3.01 5.94
N VAL A 161 -17.34 -1.87 5.86
CA VAL A 161 -17.79 -0.64 6.52
C VAL A 161 -19.05 -0.09 5.85
N ALA A 162 -19.07 0.00 4.51
CA ALA A 162 -20.24 0.46 3.76
C ALA A 162 -21.46 -0.44 3.95
N GLY A 163 -21.26 -1.73 4.22
CA GLY A 163 -22.30 -2.72 4.48
C GLY A 163 -22.70 -2.88 5.96
N GLY A 164 -22.06 -2.13 6.88
CA GLY A 164 -22.36 -2.21 8.32
C GLY A 164 -21.84 -3.47 9.01
N GLN A 165 -21.00 -4.30 8.35
CA GLN A 165 -20.38 -5.49 8.97
C GLN A 165 -19.13 -5.13 9.81
N ALA A 166 -18.54 -3.96 9.58
CA ALA A 166 -17.53 -3.34 10.43
C ALA A 166 -17.94 -1.91 10.72
N THR A 167 -17.56 -1.38 11.87
CA THR A 167 -17.82 0.02 12.19
C THR A 167 -16.78 0.94 11.59
N VAL A 168 -15.51 0.52 11.60
CA VAL A 168 -14.38 1.34 11.19
C VAL A 168 -13.33 0.51 10.46
N SER A 169 -12.62 1.16 9.53
CA SER A 169 -11.36 0.70 8.97
C SER A 169 -10.45 1.87 8.67
N ALA A 170 -9.15 1.68 8.79
CA ALA A 170 -8.15 2.57 8.21
C ALA A 170 -7.71 1.97 6.87
N VAL A 171 -7.77 2.76 5.80
CA VAL A 171 -7.53 2.27 4.44
C VAL A 171 -6.54 3.17 3.69
N ASP A 172 -5.84 2.60 2.72
CA ASP A 172 -5.00 3.36 1.80
C ASP A 172 -5.87 4.32 0.99
N SER A 173 -5.54 5.61 0.99
CA SER A 173 -6.31 6.66 0.33
C SER A 173 -6.42 6.47 -1.18
N ASN A 174 -5.39 5.90 -1.82
CA ASN A 174 -5.41 5.61 -3.25
C ASN A 174 -6.37 4.44 -3.56
N ALA A 175 -6.35 3.39 -2.70
CA ALA A 175 -7.30 2.28 -2.80
C ALA A 175 -8.75 2.75 -2.56
N LEU A 176 -8.97 3.64 -1.58
CA LEU A 176 -10.29 4.24 -1.32
C LEU A 176 -10.79 5.03 -2.53
N ARG A 177 -9.94 5.91 -3.07
CA ARG A 177 -10.28 6.72 -4.24
C ARG A 177 -10.61 5.86 -5.45
N PHE A 178 -9.82 4.81 -5.68
CA PHE A 178 -10.06 3.86 -6.77
C PHE A 178 -11.38 3.09 -6.58
N ALA A 179 -11.66 2.58 -5.38
CA ALA A 179 -12.89 1.87 -5.07
C ALA A 179 -14.14 2.76 -5.30
N VAL A 180 -14.10 4.01 -4.82
CA VAL A 180 -15.20 4.97 -5.01
C VAL A 180 -15.37 5.38 -6.48
N ARG A 181 -14.29 5.51 -7.26
CA ARG A 181 -14.38 5.75 -8.71
C ARG A 181 -15.08 4.61 -9.44
N ARG A 182 -14.81 3.36 -9.07
CA ARG A 182 -15.45 2.18 -9.68
C ARG A 182 -16.87 1.97 -9.23
N ASN A 183 -17.16 2.32 -7.98
CA ASN A 183 -18.50 2.21 -7.41
C ASN A 183 -18.81 3.47 -6.58
N PRO A 184 -19.41 4.52 -7.21
CA PRO A 184 -19.73 5.77 -6.54
C PRO A 184 -20.70 5.61 -5.34
N GLU A 185 -21.51 4.55 -5.29
CA GLU A 185 -22.41 4.27 -4.17
C GLU A 185 -21.64 4.02 -2.86
N LEU A 186 -20.42 3.45 -2.94
CA LEU A 186 -19.57 3.29 -1.76
C LEU A 186 -19.27 4.65 -1.13
N GLY A 187 -18.95 5.67 -1.95
CA GLY A 187 -18.68 7.02 -1.47
C GLY A 187 -19.87 7.70 -0.78
N GLN A 188 -21.10 7.31 -1.14
CA GLN A 188 -22.31 7.83 -0.49
C GLN A 188 -22.60 7.12 0.85
N ARG A 189 -22.10 5.89 1.05
CA ARG A 189 -22.36 5.06 2.23
C ARG A 189 -21.31 5.19 3.32
N ILE A 190 -20.16 5.79 3.01
CA ILE A 190 -19.05 5.98 3.95
C ILE A 190 -18.63 7.44 4.00
N ARG A 191 -17.93 7.81 5.07
CA ARG A 191 -17.19 9.06 5.17
C ARG A 191 -15.83 8.84 5.81
N VAL A 192 -14.90 9.72 5.51
CA VAL A 192 -13.61 9.78 6.20
C VAL A 192 -13.82 10.50 7.53
N LEU A 193 -13.45 9.84 8.63
CA LEU A 193 -13.49 10.36 9.98
C LEU A 193 -12.23 11.15 10.29
N GLU A 194 -11.08 10.55 10.02
CA GLU A 194 -9.74 11.13 10.18
C GLU A 194 -8.84 10.71 9.01
N THR A 195 -7.81 11.53 8.75
CA THR A 195 -6.77 11.24 7.76
C THR A 195 -5.40 11.32 8.44
N TRP A 196 -4.59 10.25 8.31
CA TRP A 196 -3.26 10.17 8.91
C TRP A 196 -2.18 10.07 7.84
N GLY A 197 -1.07 10.75 8.03
CA GLY A 197 0.04 10.79 7.08
C GLY A 197 0.51 12.22 6.78
N PRO A 198 1.18 12.48 5.63
CA PRO A 198 1.42 11.54 4.54
C PRO A 198 2.42 10.44 4.85
N SER A 199 2.27 9.32 4.17
CA SER A 199 3.24 8.21 4.14
C SER A 199 3.82 8.09 2.74
N PRO A 200 5.08 7.64 2.57
CA PRO A 200 5.64 7.36 1.25
C PRO A 200 4.87 6.23 0.58
N VAL A 201 4.65 6.34 -0.72
CA VAL A 201 4.04 5.29 -1.55
C VAL A 201 4.87 4.01 -1.47
N GLN A 202 4.22 2.89 -1.61
CA GLN A 202 4.78 1.55 -1.54
C GLN A 202 6.04 1.40 -2.42
N PRO A 203 7.16 0.87 -1.87
CA PRO A 203 8.40 0.73 -2.61
C PRO A 203 8.35 -0.37 -3.66
N VAL A 204 9.17 -0.21 -4.68
CA VAL A 204 9.50 -1.25 -5.66
C VAL A 204 10.85 -1.84 -5.26
N LEU A 205 10.87 -3.13 -4.96
CA LEU A 205 12.06 -3.87 -4.57
C LEU A 205 12.61 -4.69 -5.72
N VAL A 206 13.92 -4.90 -5.71
CA VAL A 206 14.62 -5.74 -6.68
C VAL A 206 15.62 -6.63 -5.97
N ARG A 207 15.79 -7.87 -6.45
CA ARG A 207 16.81 -8.78 -5.93
C ARG A 207 18.22 -8.15 -6.10
N SER A 208 18.99 -8.07 -5.00
CA SER A 208 20.28 -7.38 -4.99
C SER A 208 21.33 -8.01 -5.93
N THR A 209 21.21 -9.33 -6.19
CA THR A 209 22.10 -10.07 -7.09
C THR A 209 21.73 -9.96 -8.57
N LEU A 210 20.62 -9.27 -8.91
CA LEU A 210 20.27 -9.02 -10.30
C LEU A 210 21.29 -8.09 -10.94
N ASP A 211 21.58 -8.31 -12.23
CA ASP A 211 22.52 -7.48 -12.99
C ASP A 211 22.17 -5.99 -12.89
N SER A 212 23.20 -5.15 -12.73
CA SER A 212 23.03 -3.71 -12.51
C SER A 212 22.39 -3.00 -13.71
N ALA A 213 22.66 -3.46 -14.95
CA ALA A 213 22.06 -2.91 -16.14
C ALA A 213 20.57 -3.24 -16.23
N ILE A 214 20.17 -4.43 -15.75
CA ILE A 214 18.75 -4.79 -15.65
C ILE A 214 18.05 -3.95 -14.57
N LYS A 215 18.65 -3.77 -13.39
CA LYS A 215 18.11 -2.90 -12.33
C LYS A 215 17.87 -1.47 -12.84
N GLU A 216 18.87 -0.91 -13.54
CA GLU A 216 18.73 0.43 -14.10
C GLU A 216 17.67 0.47 -15.22
N SER A 217 17.59 -0.55 -16.08
CA SER A 217 16.54 -0.65 -17.08
C SER A 217 15.14 -0.68 -16.46
N VAL A 218 14.95 -1.39 -15.34
CA VAL A 218 13.69 -1.38 -14.58
C VAL A 218 13.38 0.03 -14.06
N ARG A 219 14.38 0.69 -13.45
CA ARG A 219 14.23 2.05 -12.92
C ARG A 219 13.87 3.05 -14.01
N GLU A 220 14.63 3.08 -15.12
CA GLU A 220 14.36 3.95 -16.27
C GLU A 220 12.98 3.70 -16.88
N THR A 221 12.56 2.43 -16.98
CA THR A 221 11.24 2.07 -17.48
C THR A 221 10.15 2.71 -16.63
N LEU A 222 10.22 2.54 -15.29
CA LEU A 222 9.24 3.13 -14.38
C LEU A 222 9.19 4.65 -14.54
N LEU A 223 10.34 5.33 -14.49
CA LEU A 223 10.42 6.80 -14.60
C LEU A 223 9.94 7.31 -15.96
N GLY A 224 10.10 6.53 -17.02
CA GLY A 224 9.72 6.88 -18.39
C GLY A 224 8.23 6.65 -18.71
N LEU A 225 7.52 5.80 -17.94
CA LEU A 225 6.13 5.43 -18.25
C LEU A 225 5.18 6.64 -18.37
N GLY A 226 5.33 7.64 -17.49
CA GLY A 226 4.51 8.85 -17.53
C GLY A 226 4.84 9.82 -18.65
N GLN A 227 5.95 9.61 -19.36
CA GLN A 227 6.40 10.49 -20.47
C GLN A 227 5.86 10.01 -21.83
N ASP A 228 5.49 8.75 -21.95
CA ASP A 228 4.83 8.20 -23.13
C ASP A 228 3.32 8.48 -23.04
N PRO A 229 2.72 9.24 -23.97
CA PRO A 229 1.30 9.61 -23.89
C PRO A 229 0.33 8.43 -23.83
N ALA A 230 0.63 7.32 -24.52
CA ALA A 230 -0.22 6.12 -24.49
C ALA A 230 -0.18 5.43 -23.12
N HIS A 231 1.00 5.31 -22.53
CA HIS A 231 1.17 4.77 -21.18
C HIS A 231 0.59 5.71 -20.12
N ALA A 232 0.81 7.03 -20.24
CA ALA A 232 0.27 8.03 -19.32
C ALA A 232 -1.26 7.98 -19.26
N THR A 233 -1.93 7.93 -20.42
CA THR A 233 -3.39 7.78 -20.48
C THR A 233 -3.85 6.51 -19.79
N ARG A 234 -3.19 5.38 -20.07
CA ARG A 234 -3.54 4.09 -19.46
C ARG A 234 -3.31 4.06 -17.95
N MET A 235 -2.23 4.67 -17.46
CA MET A 235 -1.96 4.78 -16.01
C MET A 235 -3.01 5.60 -15.27
N LEU A 236 -3.52 6.67 -15.89
CA LEU A 236 -4.59 7.48 -15.29
C LEU A 236 -5.89 6.70 -15.07
N GLU A 237 -6.19 5.69 -15.89
CA GLU A 237 -7.31 4.77 -15.66
C GLU A 237 -7.13 4.01 -14.33
N PHE A 238 -5.89 3.74 -13.93
CA PHE A 238 -5.52 3.10 -12.67
C PHE A 238 -5.29 4.09 -11.52
N GLY A 239 -5.51 5.39 -11.76
CA GLY A 239 -5.31 6.45 -10.77
C GLY A 239 -3.84 6.82 -10.54
N VAL A 240 -2.95 6.52 -11.49
CA VAL A 240 -1.51 6.82 -11.42
C VAL A 240 -1.15 7.83 -12.51
N ARG A 241 -0.45 8.91 -12.13
CA ARG A 241 0.05 9.93 -13.07
C ARG A 241 1.39 9.55 -13.71
N GLY A 242 2.20 8.75 -13.02
CA GLY A 242 3.53 8.36 -13.43
C GLY A 242 4.36 7.85 -12.26
N PHE A 243 5.66 7.77 -12.47
CA PHE A 243 6.63 7.46 -11.43
C PHE A 243 7.63 8.60 -11.32
N THR A 244 8.12 8.84 -10.10
CA THR A 244 9.14 9.86 -9.81
C THR A 244 10.29 9.25 -9.02
N SER A 245 11.46 9.90 -9.08
CA SER A 245 12.62 9.47 -8.29
C SER A 245 12.37 9.68 -6.80
N VAL A 246 12.82 8.73 -5.99
CA VAL A 246 12.74 8.78 -4.52
C VAL A 246 14.06 8.38 -3.89
N ASP A 247 14.30 8.89 -2.67
CA ASP A 247 15.45 8.48 -1.85
C ASP A 247 15.07 7.27 -0.98
N GLU A 248 15.97 6.32 -0.85
CA GLU A 248 15.84 5.15 0.02
C GLU A 248 15.63 5.56 1.49
N ALA A 249 16.26 6.65 1.96
CA ALA A 249 16.07 7.18 3.31
C ALA A 249 14.59 7.46 3.67
N THR A 250 13.75 7.71 2.67
CA THR A 250 12.31 7.88 2.83
C THR A 250 11.66 6.65 3.43
N TYR A 251 12.10 5.45 3.05
CA TYR A 251 11.53 4.17 3.48
C TYR A 251 12.12 3.63 4.79
N LEU A 252 13.33 4.03 5.15
CA LEU A 252 13.95 3.62 6.42
C LEU A 252 13.16 4.15 7.63
N ARG A 253 12.55 5.33 7.49
CA ARG A 253 11.69 5.91 8.54
C ARG A 253 10.40 5.11 8.76
N VAL A 254 9.80 4.55 7.72
CA VAL A 254 8.62 3.67 7.82
C VAL A 254 8.88 2.44 8.68
N GLY A 255 10.10 1.88 8.58
CA GLY A 255 10.50 0.74 9.40
C GLY A 255 10.60 1.03 10.91
N SER A 256 10.91 2.27 11.30
CA SER A 256 10.94 2.64 12.71
C SER A 256 9.53 2.78 13.31
N GLU A 257 8.54 3.18 12.51
CA GLU A 257 7.13 3.23 12.91
C GLU A 257 6.55 1.82 13.06
N ALA A 258 6.81 0.94 12.10
CA ALA A 258 6.36 -0.45 12.15
C ALA A 258 6.91 -1.20 13.38
N ARG A 259 8.18 -0.97 13.77
CA ARG A 259 8.78 -1.60 14.95
C ARG A 259 8.17 -1.10 16.27
N ARG A 260 7.82 0.18 16.37
CA ARG A 260 7.17 0.73 17.57
C ARG A 260 5.80 0.10 17.82
N GLY A 261 5.04 -0.19 16.76
CA GLY A 261 3.74 -0.86 16.86
C GLY A 261 3.80 -2.36 17.16
N GLN A 262 4.97 -3.00 17.16
CA GLN A 262 5.14 -4.42 17.51
C GLN A 262 5.66 -4.64 18.93
N GLY A 263 6.12 -3.60 19.63
CA GLY A 263 6.80 -3.67 20.92
C GLY A 263 5.95 -3.30 22.13
N SER A 264 4.64 -3.19 21.98
CA SER A 264 3.69 -2.92 23.08
C SER A 264 2.72 -4.07 23.31
#